data_b40365b2576f4010bc8217934a69075e
#
_entry.id   b40365b2576f4010bc8217934a69075e
#
_cell.length_a   1.000
_cell.length_b   1.000
_cell.length_c   1.000
_cell.angle_alpha   90.00
_cell.angle_beta   90.00
_cell.angle_gamma   90.00
#
_symmetry.space_group_name_H-M   'P 1'
#
loop_
_entity.id
_entity.type
_entity.pdbx_description
1 polymer ?
#
loop_
_entity_poly.entity_id
_entity_poly.type
_entity_poly.pdbx_seq_one_letter_code
_entity_poly.pdbx_strand_id
1 'polypeptide(L)'
;MTSKIFKKTKTGLRLAALRKAERLSALGARPPFIKRLLPSLGARTIRRIYRDIVGRPPRPGKWGAESVAWWQATRWRRIEGGLFYRTAWLPLAWVWDLSHLETFLCAYRLHQRRCRSLGIRPSPIECVWQLLRYVDEGLACVVTCDDCGASYLVDIPVETDRRMSCPYCRAWSWHRLLSPRPRRQNTGSPAAG
;
A
#
# COMPACT_ATOMS: atom_id res chain seq x y z
N MET A 1 -5.97 11.07 -39.60
CA MET A 1 -7.13 10.97 -38.68
C MET A 1 -6.92 11.98 -37.55
N THR A 2 -7.59 13.12 -37.61
CA THR A 2 -7.41 14.24 -36.67
C THR A 2 -8.23 13.96 -35.41
N SER A 3 -7.53 13.66 -34.31
CA SER A 3 -8.12 13.53 -32.96
C SER A 3 -8.75 14.87 -32.57
N LYS A 4 -10.07 14.94 -32.51
CA LYS A 4 -10.81 16.09 -31.94
C LYS A 4 -10.49 16.18 -30.45
N ILE A 5 -9.60 17.11 -30.09
CA ILE A 5 -9.34 17.50 -28.71
C ILE A 5 -10.63 18.13 -28.16
N PHE A 6 -11.42 17.36 -27.45
CA PHE A 6 -12.56 17.88 -26.72
C PHE A 6 -12.07 18.82 -25.63
N LYS A 7 -12.19 20.13 -25.84
CA LYS A 7 -11.97 21.13 -24.78
C LYS A 7 -12.93 20.84 -23.64
N LYS A 8 -12.42 20.26 -22.55
CA LYS A 8 -13.22 20.00 -21.33
C LYS A 8 -13.75 21.34 -20.82
N THR A 9 -15.05 21.52 -20.78
CA THR A 9 -15.68 22.72 -20.24
C THR A 9 -15.39 22.86 -18.75
N LYS A 10 -15.34 24.10 -18.22
CA LYS A 10 -15.10 24.37 -16.79
C LYS A 10 -16.07 23.59 -15.88
N THR A 11 -17.32 23.45 -16.30
CA THR A 11 -18.36 22.64 -15.62
C THR A 11 -18.03 21.15 -15.65
N GLY A 12 -17.57 20.61 -16.78
CA GLY A 12 -17.16 19.20 -16.89
C GLY A 12 -15.97 18.84 -16.02
N LEU A 13 -14.97 19.73 -15.95
CA LEU A 13 -13.82 19.56 -15.06
C LEU A 13 -14.22 19.55 -13.58
N ARG A 14 -15.16 20.43 -13.19
CA ARG A 14 -15.67 20.47 -11.82
C ARG A 14 -16.44 19.19 -11.47
N LEU A 15 -17.30 18.72 -12.37
CA LEU A 15 -18.04 17.46 -12.17
C LEU A 15 -17.10 16.27 -12.02
N ALA A 16 -16.06 16.19 -12.85
CA ALA A 16 -15.03 15.15 -12.73
C ALA A 16 -14.31 15.19 -11.38
N ALA A 17 -14.00 16.40 -10.89
CA ALA A 17 -13.38 16.55 -9.56
C ALA A 17 -14.32 16.13 -8.43
N LEU A 18 -15.63 16.44 -8.51
CA LEU A 18 -16.63 15.99 -7.53
C LEU A 18 -16.71 14.45 -7.49
N ARG A 19 -16.83 13.79 -8.64
CA ARG A 19 -16.83 12.31 -8.72
C ARG A 19 -15.55 11.68 -8.15
N LYS A 20 -14.39 12.30 -8.37
CA LYS A 20 -13.13 11.85 -7.74
C LYS A 20 -13.16 12.01 -6.22
N ALA A 21 -13.70 13.12 -5.71
CA ALA A 21 -13.84 13.34 -4.27
C ALA A 21 -14.78 12.31 -3.63
N GLU A 22 -15.89 11.95 -4.30
CA GLU A 22 -16.81 10.89 -3.87
C GLU A 22 -16.08 9.53 -3.78
N ARG A 23 -15.35 9.14 -4.84
CA ARG A 23 -14.59 7.89 -4.87
C ARG A 23 -13.52 7.84 -3.79
N LEU A 24 -12.79 8.93 -3.57
CA LEU A 24 -11.80 9.04 -2.50
C LEU A 24 -12.45 8.90 -1.12
N SER A 25 -13.59 9.57 -0.89
CA SER A 25 -14.35 9.48 0.38
C SER A 25 -14.84 8.05 0.64
N ALA A 26 -15.37 7.37 -0.39
CA ALA A 26 -15.80 5.97 -0.31
C ALA A 26 -14.65 4.99 0.02
N LEU A 27 -13.42 5.34 -0.36
CA LEU A 27 -12.21 4.58 0.00
C LEU A 27 -11.65 4.95 1.38
N GLY A 28 -12.30 5.86 2.10
CA GLY A 28 -11.93 6.30 3.43
C GLY A 28 -10.91 7.45 3.48
N ALA A 29 -10.63 8.10 2.36
CA ALA A 29 -9.74 9.26 2.30
C ALA A 29 -10.32 10.44 3.10
N ARG A 30 -9.51 11.03 3.98
CA ARG A 30 -9.96 12.15 4.83
C ARG A 30 -10.02 13.47 4.05
N PRO A 31 -10.90 14.41 4.41
CA PRO A 31 -11.08 15.68 3.71
C PRO A 31 -9.80 16.50 3.47
N PRO A 32 -8.83 16.61 4.39
CA PRO A 32 -7.59 17.32 4.12
C PRO A 32 -6.77 16.68 3.00
N PHE A 33 -6.72 15.34 2.95
CA PHE A 33 -6.04 14.62 1.88
C PHE A 33 -6.73 14.81 0.53
N ILE A 34 -8.07 14.73 0.49
CA ILE A 34 -8.86 15.00 -0.73
C ILE A 34 -8.61 16.43 -1.22
N LYS A 35 -8.54 17.42 -0.32
CA LYS A 35 -8.24 18.81 -0.66
C LYS A 35 -6.86 18.96 -1.29
N ARG A 36 -5.86 18.22 -0.80
CA ARG A 36 -4.51 18.22 -1.38
C ARG A 36 -4.48 17.67 -2.80
N LEU A 37 -5.24 16.60 -3.07
CA LEU A 37 -5.31 15.99 -4.40
C LEU A 37 -6.21 16.74 -5.38
N LEU A 38 -7.23 17.40 -4.88
CA LEU A 38 -8.25 18.12 -5.66
C LEU A 38 -8.36 19.58 -5.20
N PRO A 39 -7.34 20.39 -5.44
CA PRO A 39 -7.27 21.78 -4.94
C PRO A 39 -8.36 22.69 -5.53
N SER A 40 -8.96 22.31 -6.65
CA SER A 40 -10.08 23.04 -7.30
C SER A 40 -11.39 22.98 -6.51
N LEU A 41 -11.53 22.01 -5.57
CA LEU A 41 -12.73 21.89 -4.73
C LEU A 41 -12.56 22.65 -3.42
N GLY A 42 -13.61 23.36 -3.00
CA GLY A 42 -13.64 24.04 -1.69
C GLY A 42 -13.68 23.04 -0.52
N ALA A 43 -13.01 23.35 0.59
CA ALA A 43 -12.97 22.50 1.76
C ALA A 43 -14.37 22.16 2.33
N ARG A 44 -15.31 23.12 2.29
CA ARG A 44 -16.71 22.93 2.71
C ARG A 44 -17.41 21.87 1.86
N THR A 45 -17.22 21.91 0.54
CA THR A 45 -17.78 20.94 -0.42
C THR A 45 -17.25 19.53 -0.13
N ILE A 46 -15.93 19.40 0.05
CA ILE A 46 -15.30 18.11 0.35
C ILE A 46 -15.80 17.53 1.68
N ARG A 47 -15.93 18.37 2.73
CA ARG A 47 -16.46 17.90 4.03
C ARG A 47 -17.91 17.45 3.93
N ARG A 48 -18.74 18.10 3.10
CA ARG A 48 -20.11 17.67 2.83
C ARG A 48 -20.13 16.31 2.14
N ILE A 49 -19.42 16.16 1.02
CA ILE A 49 -19.31 14.88 0.30
C ILE A 49 -18.85 13.77 1.23
N TYR A 50 -17.82 14.03 2.06
CA TYR A 50 -17.33 13.05 3.00
C TYR A 50 -18.40 12.59 3.99
N ARG A 51 -19.15 13.53 4.58
CA ARG A 51 -20.25 13.20 5.51
C ARG A 51 -21.37 12.42 4.85
N ASP A 52 -21.75 12.82 3.64
CA ASP A 52 -22.83 12.17 2.88
C ASP A 52 -22.47 10.72 2.54
N ILE A 53 -21.21 10.42 2.25
CA ILE A 53 -20.74 9.08 1.87
C ILE A 53 -20.38 8.21 3.08
N VAL A 54 -19.68 8.78 4.06
CA VAL A 54 -19.13 8.02 5.19
C VAL A 54 -20.09 7.97 6.38
N GLY A 55 -21.10 8.86 6.42
CA GLY A 55 -22.13 8.92 7.45
C GLY A 55 -21.64 9.41 8.83
N ARG A 56 -20.38 9.80 8.94
CA ARG A 56 -19.77 10.26 10.20
C ARG A 56 -18.67 11.30 9.93
N PRO A 57 -18.35 12.16 10.93
CA PRO A 57 -17.25 13.10 10.78
C PRO A 57 -15.90 12.39 10.62
N PRO A 58 -14.94 13.02 9.93
CA PRO A 58 -13.60 12.47 9.82
C PRO A 58 -12.93 12.36 11.19
N ARG A 59 -12.18 11.28 11.40
CA ARG A 59 -11.40 11.11 12.62
C ARG A 59 -10.39 12.26 12.77
N PRO A 60 -10.29 12.87 13.95
CA PRO A 60 -9.26 13.87 14.21
C PRO A 60 -7.86 13.24 14.21
N GLY A 61 -6.84 14.06 14.15
CA GLY A 61 -5.45 13.65 14.26
C GLY A 61 -4.66 13.75 12.96
N LYS A 62 -3.35 13.61 13.10
CA LYS A 62 -2.39 13.61 11.99
C LYS A 62 -2.58 12.39 11.09
N TRP A 63 -2.11 12.49 9.87
CA TRP A 63 -2.05 11.33 8.96
C TRP A 63 -0.96 10.39 9.47
N GLY A 64 -1.23 9.10 9.51
CA GLY A 64 -0.17 8.12 9.66
C GLY A 64 0.76 8.17 8.44
N ALA A 65 1.99 7.69 8.59
CA ALA A 65 3.01 7.63 7.53
C ALA A 65 3.56 9.00 7.05
N GLU A 66 3.82 9.91 7.98
CA GLU A 66 4.56 11.15 7.69
C GLU A 66 6.04 10.88 7.36
N SER A 67 6.52 9.64 7.53
CA SER A 67 7.90 9.21 7.24
C SER A 67 7.97 7.78 6.71
N VAL A 68 9.06 7.45 6.03
CA VAL A 68 9.38 6.08 5.61
C VAL A 68 9.46 5.15 6.82
N ALA A 69 9.96 5.64 7.95
CA ALA A 69 10.07 4.89 9.20
C ALA A 69 8.72 4.30 9.67
N TRP A 70 7.60 4.94 9.37
CA TRP A 70 6.28 4.39 9.68
C TRP A 70 6.04 3.06 8.94
N TRP A 71 6.46 2.94 7.68
CA TRP A 71 6.36 1.72 6.90
C TRP A 71 7.33 0.64 7.38
N GLN A 72 8.48 1.06 7.92
CA GLN A 72 9.51 0.15 8.46
C GLN A 72 9.20 -0.32 9.89
N ALA A 73 8.33 0.37 10.63
CA ALA A 73 8.06 0.10 12.03
C ALA A 73 7.53 -1.31 12.33
N THR A 74 6.89 -1.96 11.35
CA THR A 74 6.43 -3.34 11.52
C THR A 74 6.67 -4.16 10.26
N ARG A 75 6.93 -5.45 10.44
CA ARG A 75 7.08 -6.38 9.31
C ARG A 75 5.84 -6.39 8.39
N TRP A 76 4.66 -6.29 8.97
CA TRP A 76 3.40 -6.30 8.20
C TRP A 76 3.27 -5.12 7.26
N ARG A 77 3.68 -3.93 7.67
CA ARG A 77 3.68 -2.75 6.81
C ARG A 77 4.68 -2.90 5.67
N ARG A 78 5.86 -3.45 5.93
CA ARG A 78 6.84 -3.74 4.89
C ARG A 78 6.31 -4.73 3.86
N ILE A 79 5.65 -5.79 4.32
CA ILE A 79 4.97 -6.78 3.47
C ILE A 79 3.85 -6.12 2.68
N GLU A 80 2.98 -5.37 3.34
CA GLU A 80 1.85 -4.69 2.71
C GLU A 80 2.29 -3.71 1.64
N GLY A 81 3.34 -2.91 1.91
CA GLY A 81 3.90 -1.96 0.95
C GLY A 81 4.44 -2.66 -0.30
N GLY A 82 5.19 -3.75 -0.13
CA GLY A 82 5.68 -4.57 -1.23
C GLY A 82 4.56 -5.21 -2.04
N LEU A 83 3.57 -5.77 -1.35
CA LEU A 83 2.39 -6.38 -1.96
C LEU A 83 1.60 -5.36 -2.79
N PHE A 84 1.30 -4.19 -2.21
CA PHE A 84 0.59 -3.13 -2.94
C PHE A 84 1.36 -2.71 -4.19
N TYR A 85 2.64 -2.39 -4.05
CA TYR A 85 3.44 -1.87 -5.15
C TYR A 85 3.56 -2.87 -6.30
N ARG A 86 3.95 -4.12 -6.02
CA ARG A 86 4.19 -5.14 -7.05
C ARG A 86 2.92 -5.70 -7.67
N THR A 87 1.86 -5.88 -6.90
CA THR A 87 0.70 -6.63 -7.38
C THR A 87 -0.52 -5.79 -7.70
N ALA A 88 -0.54 -4.53 -7.27
CA ALA A 88 -1.64 -3.62 -7.56
C ALA A 88 -1.20 -2.39 -8.35
N TRP A 89 -0.10 -1.73 -7.95
CA TRP A 89 0.35 -0.50 -8.58
C TRP A 89 1.07 -0.73 -9.91
N LEU A 90 2.19 -1.45 -9.91
CA LEU A 90 3.00 -1.65 -11.12
C LEU A 90 2.20 -2.19 -12.32
N PRO A 91 1.39 -3.26 -12.19
CA PRO A 91 0.66 -3.79 -13.35
C PRO A 91 -0.28 -2.77 -13.97
N LEU A 92 -0.93 -1.93 -13.14
CA LEU A 92 -1.86 -0.91 -13.63
C LEU A 92 -1.14 0.32 -14.20
N ALA A 93 0.00 0.70 -13.61
CA ALA A 93 0.79 1.82 -14.09
C ALA A 93 1.41 1.56 -15.48
N TRP A 94 1.70 0.30 -15.80
CA TRP A 94 2.29 -0.09 -17.10
C TRP A 94 1.27 -0.26 -18.22
N VAL A 95 0.04 -0.64 -17.89
CA VAL A 95 -0.95 -1.08 -18.89
C VAL A 95 -1.93 0.03 -19.26
N TRP A 96 -2.14 1.00 -18.37
CA TRP A 96 -3.24 1.94 -18.53
C TRP A 96 -2.77 3.36 -18.74
N ASP A 97 -3.20 3.99 -19.84
CA ASP A 97 -3.06 5.42 -20.12
C ASP A 97 -4.04 6.24 -19.27
N LEU A 98 -4.03 5.99 -17.97
CA LEU A 98 -4.82 6.72 -16.99
C LEU A 98 -3.97 7.77 -16.30
N SER A 99 -4.62 8.83 -15.81
CA SER A 99 -3.92 9.75 -14.92
C SER A 99 -3.44 9.01 -13.66
N HIS A 100 -2.31 9.43 -13.10
CA HIS A 100 -1.71 8.84 -11.89
C HIS A 100 -2.73 8.64 -10.74
N LEU A 101 -3.65 9.59 -10.53
CA LEU A 101 -4.71 9.46 -9.52
C LEU A 101 -5.73 8.38 -9.85
N GLU A 102 -6.13 8.23 -11.11
CA GLU A 102 -7.08 7.18 -11.51
C GLU A 102 -6.46 5.79 -11.38
N THR A 103 -5.22 5.63 -11.82
CA THR A 103 -4.44 4.41 -11.64
C THR A 103 -4.35 4.05 -10.16
N PHE A 104 -4.02 5.03 -9.31
CA PHE A 104 -3.94 4.85 -7.86
C PHE A 104 -5.27 4.40 -7.25
N LEU A 105 -6.39 5.01 -7.63
CA LEU A 105 -7.71 4.63 -7.13
C LEU A 105 -8.06 3.17 -7.49
N CYS A 106 -7.71 2.75 -8.70
CA CYS A 106 -7.91 1.37 -9.15
C CYS A 106 -7.00 0.39 -8.37
N ALA A 107 -5.71 0.73 -8.25
CA ALA A 107 -4.73 -0.06 -7.53
C ALA A 107 -5.11 -0.23 -6.05
N TYR A 108 -5.53 0.86 -5.38
CA TYR A 108 -5.93 0.80 -3.98
C TYR A 108 -7.20 -0.04 -3.75
N ARG A 109 -8.18 0.01 -4.66
CA ARG A 109 -9.34 -0.88 -4.61
C ARG A 109 -8.98 -2.35 -4.75
N LEU A 110 -8.09 -2.69 -5.68
CA LEU A 110 -7.58 -4.04 -5.86
C LEU A 110 -6.85 -4.51 -4.60
N HIS A 111 -6.00 -3.67 -4.04
CA HIS A 111 -5.31 -3.93 -2.79
C HIS A 111 -6.26 -4.17 -1.62
N GLN A 112 -7.29 -3.33 -1.43
CA GLN A 112 -8.30 -3.52 -0.40
C GLN A 112 -9.03 -4.87 -0.54
N ARG A 113 -9.37 -5.28 -1.75
CA ARG A 113 -10.01 -6.60 -1.99
C ARG A 113 -9.08 -7.73 -1.57
N ARG A 114 -7.80 -7.68 -1.94
CA ARG A 114 -6.80 -8.66 -1.54
C ARG A 114 -6.59 -8.71 -0.03
N CYS A 115 -6.47 -7.57 0.62
CA CYS A 115 -6.35 -7.52 2.08
C CYS A 115 -7.56 -8.19 2.75
N ARG A 116 -8.77 -7.93 2.26
CA ARG A 116 -9.99 -8.56 2.81
C ARG A 116 -10.00 -10.07 2.61
N SER A 117 -9.60 -10.58 1.44
CA SER A 117 -9.53 -12.03 1.18
C SER A 117 -8.50 -12.74 2.07
N LEU A 118 -7.50 -12.00 2.57
CA LEU A 118 -6.48 -12.50 3.49
C LEU A 118 -6.80 -12.23 4.97
N GLY A 119 -7.97 -11.65 5.28
CA GLY A 119 -8.33 -11.25 6.64
C GLY A 119 -7.47 -10.11 7.21
N ILE A 120 -6.79 -9.34 6.34
CA ILE A 120 -5.87 -8.26 6.73
C ILE A 120 -6.58 -6.91 6.59
N ARG A 121 -6.42 -6.05 7.58
CA ARG A 121 -6.89 -4.66 7.49
C ARG A 121 -5.90 -3.84 6.67
N PRO A 122 -6.31 -3.26 5.52
CA PRO A 122 -5.42 -2.44 4.71
C PRO A 122 -5.03 -1.14 5.42
N SER A 123 -3.83 -0.67 5.15
CA SER A 123 -3.39 0.65 5.59
C SER A 123 -4.27 1.76 5.00
N PRO A 124 -4.43 2.91 5.69
CA PRO A 124 -5.19 4.04 5.17
C PRO A 124 -4.71 4.48 3.80
N ILE A 125 -5.66 4.93 2.95
CA ILE A 125 -5.35 5.34 1.57
C ILE A 125 -4.29 6.44 1.49
N GLU A 126 -4.27 7.34 2.46
CA GLU A 126 -3.26 8.42 2.54
C GLU A 126 -1.85 7.86 2.76
N CYS A 127 -1.73 6.82 3.58
CA CYS A 127 -0.45 6.16 3.83
C CYS A 127 0.08 5.48 2.57
N VAL A 128 -0.82 4.79 1.85
CA VAL A 128 -0.47 4.09 0.61
C VAL A 128 -0.12 5.09 -0.52
N TRP A 129 -0.80 6.23 -0.59
CA TRP A 129 -0.40 7.32 -1.49
C TRP A 129 0.99 7.85 -1.17
N GLN A 130 1.27 8.06 0.12
CA GLN A 130 2.57 8.57 0.55
C GLN A 130 3.69 7.55 0.28
N LEU A 131 3.40 6.25 0.34
CA LEU A 131 4.33 5.19 -0.06
C LEU A 131 4.81 5.36 -1.50
N LEU A 132 3.90 5.60 -2.44
CA LEU A 132 4.27 5.83 -3.85
C LEU A 132 5.24 7.01 -3.96
N ARG A 133 4.95 8.10 -3.25
CA ARG A 133 5.86 9.25 -3.24
C ARG A 133 7.24 8.91 -2.69
N TYR A 134 7.33 8.12 -1.65
CA TYR A 134 8.63 7.69 -1.11
C TYR A 134 9.41 6.83 -2.11
N VAL A 135 8.73 5.99 -2.87
CA VAL A 135 9.37 5.21 -3.93
C VAL A 135 9.80 6.11 -5.10
N ASP A 136 8.94 7.03 -5.55
CA ASP A 136 9.23 7.97 -6.63
C ASP A 136 10.38 8.94 -6.27
N GLU A 137 10.45 9.35 -5.00
CA GLU A 137 11.50 10.23 -4.45
C GLU A 137 12.80 9.47 -4.11
N GLY A 138 12.84 8.15 -4.29
CA GLY A 138 14.01 7.32 -3.97
C GLY A 138 14.31 7.18 -2.48
N LEU A 139 13.32 7.44 -1.61
CA LEU A 139 13.44 7.30 -0.15
C LEU A 139 13.10 5.88 0.33
N ALA A 140 12.44 5.11 -0.51
CA ALA A 140 12.13 3.71 -0.29
C ALA A 140 12.18 2.94 -1.61
N CYS A 141 12.44 1.63 -1.53
CA CYS A 141 12.32 0.75 -2.70
C CYS A 141 11.61 -0.55 -2.31
N VAL A 142 11.11 -1.24 -3.34
CA VAL A 142 10.53 -2.57 -3.18
C VAL A 142 11.52 -3.60 -3.74
N VAL A 143 11.99 -4.46 -2.87
CA VAL A 143 12.93 -5.54 -3.19
C VAL A 143 12.22 -6.89 -3.20
N THR A 144 12.77 -7.84 -3.93
CA THR A 144 12.31 -9.23 -3.94
C THR A 144 13.34 -10.07 -3.18
N CYS A 145 12.88 -10.93 -2.30
CA CYS A 145 13.74 -11.83 -1.56
C CYS A 145 14.23 -12.97 -2.47
N ASP A 146 15.54 -13.21 -2.49
CA ASP A 146 16.14 -14.27 -3.30
C ASP A 146 15.75 -15.67 -2.79
N ASP A 147 15.51 -15.84 -1.47
CA ASP A 147 15.19 -17.13 -0.88
C ASP A 147 13.73 -17.56 -1.11
N CYS A 148 12.76 -16.63 -0.99
CA CYS A 148 11.34 -16.97 -1.03
C CYS A 148 10.54 -16.26 -2.11
N GLY A 149 11.16 -15.40 -2.92
CA GLY A 149 10.50 -14.65 -4.00
C GLY A 149 9.51 -13.56 -3.54
N ALA A 150 9.34 -13.36 -2.24
CA ALA A 150 8.39 -12.38 -1.73
C ALA A 150 8.92 -10.95 -1.85
N SER A 151 8.03 -10.02 -2.23
CA SER A 151 8.37 -8.61 -2.34
C SER A 151 8.03 -7.85 -1.06
N TYR A 152 8.92 -6.95 -0.64
CA TYR A 152 8.74 -6.14 0.56
C TYR A 152 9.43 -4.78 0.43
N LEU A 153 9.01 -3.84 1.27
CA LEU A 153 9.53 -2.48 1.27
C LEU A 153 10.78 -2.36 2.14
N VAL A 154 11.75 -1.60 1.65
CA VAL A 154 12.95 -1.15 2.39
C VAL A 154 13.13 0.35 2.23
N ASP A 155 13.75 1.00 3.22
CA ASP A 155 14.16 2.40 3.16
C ASP A 155 15.54 2.58 2.50
N ILE A 156 15.81 3.77 1.99
CA ILE A 156 17.10 4.15 1.40
C ILE A 156 17.60 5.40 2.15
N PRO A 157 18.87 5.47 2.58
CA PRO A 157 19.91 4.44 2.44
C PRO A 157 19.71 3.28 3.42
N VAL A 158 20.07 2.09 2.97
CA VAL A 158 20.04 0.90 3.81
C VAL A 158 21.31 0.86 4.62
N GLU A 159 21.26 1.34 5.85
CA GLU A 159 22.45 1.42 6.72
C GLU A 159 22.82 0.12 7.43
N THR A 160 21.92 -0.89 7.45
CA THR A 160 22.18 -2.12 8.20
C THR A 160 21.55 -3.36 7.57
N ASP A 161 22.27 -4.51 7.59
CA ASP A 161 21.81 -5.84 7.17
C ASP A 161 20.45 -6.25 7.78
N ARG A 162 20.14 -5.79 8.99
CA ARG A 162 18.88 -6.11 9.68
C ARG A 162 17.65 -5.52 8.99
N ARG A 163 17.78 -4.36 8.33
CA ARG A 163 16.68 -3.73 7.60
C ARG A 163 16.42 -4.38 6.26
N MET A 164 17.45 -4.99 5.65
CA MET A 164 17.37 -5.75 4.41
C MET A 164 16.73 -7.12 4.58
N SER A 165 16.73 -7.68 5.79
CA SER A 165 16.22 -9.04 6.01
C SER A 165 14.75 -9.16 5.61
N CYS A 166 14.45 -10.21 4.84
CA CYS A 166 13.10 -10.51 4.38
C CYS A 166 12.14 -10.72 5.56
N PRO A 167 11.04 -9.95 5.66
CA PRO A 167 10.10 -10.09 6.76
C PRO A 167 9.33 -11.42 6.72
N TYR A 168 9.28 -12.11 5.57
CA TYR A 168 8.67 -13.43 5.43
C TYR A 168 9.59 -14.53 5.93
N CYS A 169 10.84 -14.62 5.42
CA CYS A 169 11.81 -15.64 5.82
C CYS A 169 12.10 -15.59 7.31
N ARG A 170 12.23 -14.40 7.88
CA ARG A 170 12.43 -14.21 9.31
C ARG A 170 11.26 -14.72 10.15
N ALA A 171 10.03 -14.62 9.65
CA ALA A 171 8.86 -15.20 10.32
C ALA A 171 8.89 -16.74 10.31
N TRP A 172 9.32 -17.34 9.17
CA TRP A 172 9.44 -18.80 9.03
C TRP A 172 10.58 -19.41 9.86
N SER A 173 11.70 -18.69 10.00
CA SER A 173 12.82 -19.17 10.86
C SER A 173 12.39 -19.29 12.32
N TRP A 174 11.52 -18.42 12.83
CA TRP A 174 10.97 -18.55 14.17
C TRP A 174 10.08 -19.79 14.34
N HIS A 175 9.26 -20.14 13.34
CA HIS A 175 8.48 -21.37 13.37
C HIS A 175 9.35 -22.63 13.35
N ARG A 176 10.49 -22.61 12.60
CA ARG A 176 11.44 -23.72 12.63
C ARG A 176 12.18 -23.86 13.98
N LEU A 177 12.44 -22.74 14.65
CA LEU A 177 13.07 -22.76 15.97
C LEU A 177 12.10 -23.20 17.08
N LEU A 178 10.81 -22.98 16.90
CA LEU A 178 9.75 -23.39 17.84
C LEU A 178 9.17 -24.79 17.54
N SER A 179 9.45 -25.34 16.37
CA SER A 179 9.07 -26.74 16.07
C SER A 179 10.03 -27.67 16.79
N PRO A 180 9.53 -28.61 17.62
CA PRO A 180 10.40 -29.59 18.27
C PRO A 180 11.20 -30.33 17.20
N ARG A 181 12.52 -30.29 17.29
CA ARG A 181 13.39 -31.11 16.42
C ARG A 181 12.90 -32.56 16.54
N PRO A 182 12.63 -33.26 15.42
CA PRO A 182 12.31 -34.68 15.49
C PRO A 182 13.47 -35.36 16.26
N ARG A 183 13.10 -36.02 17.34
CA ARG A 183 14.03 -36.81 18.18
C ARG A 183 14.78 -37.73 17.23
N ARG A 184 16.08 -37.57 17.05
CA ARG A 184 16.95 -38.54 16.38
C ARG A 184 16.73 -39.87 17.11
N GLN A 185 16.06 -40.78 16.46
CA GLN A 185 16.05 -42.16 16.91
C GLN A 185 17.48 -42.66 16.82
N ASN A 186 18.10 -42.83 17.99
CA ASN A 186 19.35 -43.58 18.12
C ASN A 186 19.05 -45.00 17.71
N THR A 187 19.23 -45.36 16.45
CA THR A 187 19.34 -46.75 16.04
C THR A 187 20.64 -47.27 16.63
N GLY A 188 20.52 -47.82 17.83
CA GLY A 188 21.59 -48.55 18.45
C GLY A 188 22.02 -49.68 17.51
N SER A 189 23.27 -49.63 17.08
CA SER A 189 23.93 -50.74 16.38
C SER A 189 24.00 -51.92 17.32
N PRO A 190 23.52 -53.11 16.97
CA PRO A 190 23.77 -54.29 17.80
C PRO A 190 25.24 -54.63 17.72
N ALA A 191 25.84 -54.75 18.93
CA ALA A 191 27.17 -55.29 19.06
C ALA A 191 27.22 -56.74 18.57
N ALA A 192 28.10 -56.99 17.60
CA ALA A 192 28.46 -58.34 17.19
C ALA A 192 29.30 -58.96 18.30
N GLY A 193 28.78 -60.11 18.86
CA GLY A 193 29.51 -61.03 19.67
C GLY A 193 30.18 -62.08 18.78
#